data_c1fc533020e504639ebf0833ce708094
#
_entry.id   c1fc533020e504639ebf0833ce708094
#
_cell.length_a   1.000
_cell.length_b   1.000
_cell.length_c   1.000
_cell.angle_alpha   90.00
_cell.angle_beta   90.00
_cell.angle_gamma   90.00
#
_symmetry.space_group_name_H-M   'P 1'
#
loop_
_entity.id
_entity.type
_entity.pdbx_description
1 polymer ?
#
loop_
_entity_poly.entity_id
_entity_poly.type
_entity_poly.pdbx_seq_one_letter_code
_entity_poly.pdbx_strand_id
1 'polypeptide(L)'
;MCIRDSPKDGVVNSHPGLLPECRGSASPAWSVYHDIPIGSSTHFCDNGIDTGQLLLRREVSVRRGMTYEDLCYETLVLAGVLMKEALMAYDAGRWDEMRRPQGESEHPTFRNAPEEVLEVVARKLRDQTYAHYMD
;
A
#
# COMPACT_ATOMS: atom_id res chain seq x y z
N MET A 1 -6.46 2.43 -18.97
CA MET A 1 -6.73 3.85 -19.24
C MET A 1 -5.52 4.49 -19.92
N CYS A 2 -5.78 5.34 -20.88
CA CYS A 2 -4.70 6.04 -21.56
C CYS A 2 -4.32 7.29 -20.76
N ILE A 3 -3.06 7.37 -20.35
CA ILE A 3 -2.57 8.47 -19.51
C ILE A 3 -2.72 9.83 -20.18
N ARG A 4 -2.55 9.90 -21.50
CA ARG A 4 -2.66 11.17 -22.23
C ARG A 4 -4.07 11.76 -22.21
N ASP A 5 -5.08 10.94 -21.90
CA ASP A 5 -6.46 11.38 -21.79
C ASP A 5 -6.84 11.73 -20.35
N SER A 6 -5.87 11.71 -19.44
CA SER A 6 -6.09 11.99 -18.03
C SER A 6 -6.38 13.47 -17.79
N PRO A 7 -7.06 13.80 -16.69
CA PRO A 7 -7.28 15.19 -16.29
C PRO A 7 -5.97 15.96 -16.14
N LYS A 8 -6.08 17.27 -16.23
CA LYS A 8 -4.94 18.19 -16.17
C LYS A 8 -4.04 17.97 -14.96
N ASP A 9 -4.62 17.73 -13.80
CA ASP A 9 -3.87 17.59 -12.54
C ASP A 9 -3.45 16.15 -12.26
N GLY A 10 -3.76 15.23 -13.16
CA GLY A 10 -3.41 13.83 -13.03
C GLY A 10 -4.49 12.98 -12.41
N VAL A 11 -4.19 11.72 -12.21
CA VAL A 11 -5.08 10.74 -11.59
C VAL A 11 -4.35 10.17 -10.39
N VAL A 12 -5.02 10.11 -9.24
CA VAL A 12 -4.45 9.54 -8.03
C VAL A 12 -5.23 8.32 -7.59
N ASN A 13 -4.52 7.42 -6.92
CA ASN A 13 -5.09 6.21 -6.36
C ASN A 13 -4.54 5.99 -4.95
N SER A 14 -5.35 5.41 -4.07
CA SER A 14 -4.88 4.93 -2.79
C SER A 14 -4.76 3.42 -2.84
N HIS A 15 -3.57 2.93 -2.54
CA HIS A 15 -3.20 1.53 -2.61
C HIS A 15 -3.06 0.97 -1.19
N PRO A 16 -3.68 -0.19 -0.88
CA PRO A 16 -3.58 -0.78 0.47
C PRO A 16 -2.28 -1.56 0.64
N GLY A 17 -1.17 -0.92 0.35
CA GLY A 17 0.18 -1.46 0.49
C GLY A 17 1.19 -0.32 0.51
N LEU A 18 2.34 -0.59 1.09
CA LEU A 18 3.44 0.38 1.06
C LEU A 18 4.13 0.34 -0.30
N LEU A 19 4.34 1.49 -0.89
CA LEU A 19 5.06 1.62 -2.15
C LEU A 19 6.44 2.23 -1.90
N PRO A 20 7.47 1.75 -2.56
CA PRO A 20 7.46 0.78 -3.66
C PRO A 20 7.49 -0.70 -3.26
N GLU A 21 7.50 -1.01 -1.97
CA GLU A 21 7.73 -2.39 -1.49
C GLU A 21 6.66 -3.39 -1.94
N CYS A 22 5.40 -2.96 -1.96
CA CYS A 22 4.27 -3.86 -2.26
C CYS A 22 3.42 -3.32 -3.40
N ARG A 23 3.95 -3.35 -4.61
CA ARG A 23 3.19 -3.06 -5.82
C ARG A 23 2.32 -4.26 -6.20
N GLY A 24 1.12 -4.00 -6.69
CA GLY A 24 0.25 -5.05 -7.20
C GLY A 24 -0.86 -5.45 -6.25
N SER A 25 -1.21 -6.73 -6.26
CA SER A 25 -2.38 -7.25 -5.55
C SER A 25 -2.03 -7.91 -4.22
N ALA A 26 -3.03 -8.04 -3.35
CA ALA A 26 -2.95 -8.78 -2.09
C ALA A 26 -1.80 -8.32 -1.19
N SER A 27 -1.57 -7.01 -1.13
CA SER A 27 -0.43 -6.44 -0.41
C SER A 27 -0.31 -6.88 1.05
N PRO A 28 -1.38 -6.93 1.87
CA PRO A 28 -1.22 -7.41 3.25
C PRO A 28 -0.72 -8.85 3.32
N ALA A 29 -1.18 -9.74 2.43
CA ALA A 29 -0.72 -11.13 2.41
C ALA A 29 0.77 -11.21 2.07
N TRP A 30 1.18 -10.56 0.99
CA TRP A 30 2.57 -10.58 0.58
C TRP A 30 3.49 -9.88 1.59
N SER A 31 2.99 -8.86 2.26
CA SER A 31 3.76 -8.17 3.31
C SER A 31 4.05 -9.11 4.48
N VAL A 32 3.06 -9.86 4.94
CA VAL A 32 3.29 -10.85 6.00
C VAL A 32 4.22 -11.96 5.50
N TYR A 33 3.98 -12.44 4.29
CA TYR A 33 4.78 -13.53 3.70
C TYR A 33 6.27 -13.19 3.62
N HIS A 34 6.59 -11.96 3.21
CA HIS A 34 7.97 -11.51 3.01
C HIS A 34 8.50 -10.67 4.17
N ASP A 35 7.78 -10.56 5.27
CA ASP A 35 8.15 -9.73 6.41
C ASP A 35 8.43 -8.28 6.02
N ILE A 36 7.51 -7.70 5.27
CA ILE A 36 7.52 -6.29 4.88
C ILE A 36 6.59 -5.53 5.83
N PRO A 37 6.93 -4.29 6.24
CA PRO A 37 5.98 -3.48 7.00
C PRO A 37 4.67 -3.29 6.24
N ILE A 38 3.56 -3.22 6.95
CA ILE A 38 2.22 -3.14 6.38
C ILE A 38 1.71 -1.71 6.49
N GLY A 39 1.15 -1.21 5.41
CA GLY A 39 0.58 0.13 5.39
C GLY A 39 -0.13 0.42 4.08
N SER A 40 -0.35 1.70 3.82
CA SER A 40 -1.04 2.15 2.62
C SER A 40 -0.33 3.36 2.02
N SER A 41 -0.58 3.62 0.75
CA SER A 41 0.06 4.71 0.01
C SER A 41 -0.95 5.37 -0.92
N THR A 42 -0.83 6.69 -1.08
CA THR A 42 -1.55 7.43 -2.13
C THR A 42 -0.53 7.89 -3.16
N HIS A 43 -0.81 7.65 -4.42
CA HIS A 43 0.15 7.89 -5.50
C HIS A 43 -0.56 8.34 -6.77
N PHE A 44 0.22 8.96 -7.66
CA PHE A 44 -0.26 9.25 -9.01
C PHE A 44 -0.26 7.97 -9.85
N CYS A 45 -1.24 7.86 -10.73
CA CYS A 45 -1.26 6.78 -11.71
C CYS A 45 -0.38 7.15 -12.91
N ASP A 46 0.40 6.20 -13.38
CA ASP A 46 1.19 6.32 -14.61
C ASP A 46 0.98 5.06 -15.47
N ASN A 47 1.89 4.75 -16.39
CA ASN A 47 1.73 3.60 -17.27
C ASN A 47 2.04 2.26 -16.60
N GLY A 48 2.63 2.26 -15.42
CA GLY A 48 2.96 1.03 -14.69
C GLY A 48 1.93 0.67 -13.66
N ILE A 49 2.11 -0.48 -13.01
CA ILE A 49 1.26 -0.91 -11.92
C ILE A 49 1.84 -0.36 -10.62
N ASP A 50 1.13 0.60 -10.01
CA ASP A 50 1.52 1.22 -8.74
C ASP A 50 2.91 1.83 -8.75
N THR A 51 3.34 2.38 -9.89
CA THR A 51 4.69 2.91 -10.08
C THR A 51 4.79 4.43 -10.08
N GLY A 52 3.66 5.13 -10.05
CA GLY A 52 3.62 6.58 -10.10
C GLY A 52 4.22 7.26 -8.86
N GLN A 53 4.40 8.57 -8.95
CA GLN A 53 4.95 9.35 -7.85
C GLN A 53 4.09 9.25 -6.59
N LEU A 54 4.74 9.18 -5.43
CA LEU A 54 4.07 9.14 -4.14
C LEU A 54 3.59 10.51 -3.70
N LEU A 55 2.43 10.56 -3.08
CA LEU A 55 1.95 11.72 -2.32
C LEU A 55 2.04 11.44 -0.82
N LEU A 56 1.51 10.32 -0.37
CA LEU A 56 1.45 9.94 1.04
C LEU A 56 1.76 8.45 1.18
N ARG A 57 2.35 8.11 2.31
CA ARG A 57 2.69 6.74 2.68
C ARG A 57 2.65 6.64 4.21
N ARG A 58 1.98 5.61 4.74
CA ARG A 58 1.88 5.44 6.19
C ARG A 58 1.73 3.98 6.56
N GLU A 59 2.38 3.58 7.66
CA GLU A 59 2.28 2.22 8.16
C GLU A 59 1.07 2.06 9.08
N VAL A 60 0.53 0.84 9.08
CA VAL A 60 -0.50 0.40 10.02
C VAL A 60 0.21 -0.16 11.26
N SER A 61 -0.36 0.08 12.44
CA SER A 61 0.11 -0.55 13.66
C SER A 61 -0.38 -2.00 13.70
N VAL A 62 0.50 -2.94 13.39
CA VAL A 62 0.16 -4.36 13.42
C VAL A 62 0.35 -4.89 14.84
N ARG A 63 -0.69 -5.44 15.42
CA ARG A 63 -0.68 -5.93 16.80
C ARG A 63 -0.79 -7.44 16.83
N ARG A 64 -0.20 -8.05 17.85
CA ARG A 64 -0.30 -9.49 18.06
C ARG A 64 -1.76 -9.89 18.27
N GLY A 65 -2.18 -10.96 17.60
CA GLY A 65 -3.56 -11.41 17.60
C GLY A 65 -4.40 -10.95 16.44
N MET A 66 -3.91 -10.01 15.63
CA MET A 66 -4.60 -9.60 14.40
C MET A 66 -4.61 -10.72 13.39
N THR A 67 -5.75 -10.85 12.70
CA THR A 67 -5.92 -11.81 11.60
C THR A 67 -5.59 -11.13 10.27
N TYR A 68 -5.54 -11.94 9.20
CA TYR A 68 -5.38 -11.40 7.84
C TYR A 68 -6.53 -10.45 7.48
N GLU A 69 -7.76 -10.81 7.86
CA GLU A 69 -8.92 -9.95 7.62
C GLU A 69 -8.79 -8.61 8.33
N ASP A 70 -8.25 -8.61 9.55
CA ASP A 70 -7.99 -7.37 10.28
C ASP A 70 -7.00 -6.48 9.53
N LEU A 71 -5.95 -7.06 8.97
CA LEU A 71 -4.95 -6.32 8.20
C LEU A 71 -5.53 -5.76 6.91
N CYS A 72 -6.38 -6.54 6.23
CA CYS A 72 -7.07 -6.05 5.03
C CYS A 72 -7.98 -4.86 5.37
N TYR A 73 -8.70 -4.95 6.48
CA TYR A 73 -9.58 -3.87 6.93
C TYR A 73 -8.77 -2.61 7.25
N GLU A 74 -7.74 -2.75 8.06
CA GLU A 74 -6.93 -1.62 8.50
C GLU A 74 -6.24 -0.91 7.33
N THR A 75 -5.71 -1.66 6.36
CA THR A 75 -5.04 -1.05 5.20
C THR A 75 -6.04 -0.35 4.29
N LEU A 76 -7.25 -0.89 4.14
CA LEU A 76 -8.29 -0.23 3.34
C LEU A 76 -8.79 1.05 4.00
N VAL A 77 -9.02 1.02 5.31
CA VAL A 77 -9.42 2.23 6.05
C VAL A 77 -8.33 3.29 5.93
N LEU A 78 -7.08 2.91 6.14
CA LEU A 78 -5.96 3.85 6.03
C LEU A 78 -5.85 4.42 4.61
N ALA A 79 -6.03 3.58 3.58
CA ALA A 79 -6.01 4.06 2.19
C ALA A 79 -7.05 5.15 1.96
N GLY A 80 -8.24 4.99 2.53
CA GLY A 80 -9.29 6.02 2.47
C GLY A 80 -8.91 7.30 3.22
N VAL A 81 -8.32 7.16 4.40
CA VAL A 81 -7.84 8.32 5.18
C VAL A 81 -6.78 9.08 4.41
N LEU A 82 -5.82 8.37 3.80
CA LEU A 82 -4.77 9.01 3.01
C LEU A 82 -5.32 9.70 1.77
N MET A 83 -6.34 9.12 1.12
CA MET A 83 -6.98 9.78 -0.01
C MET A 83 -7.64 11.09 0.43
N LYS A 84 -8.31 11.10 1.57
CA LYS A 84 -8.90 12.32 2.11
C LYS A 84 -7.83 13.37 2.37
N GLU A 85 -6.72 12.99 3.01
CA GLU A 85 -5.62 13.92 3.27
C GLU A 85 -5.01 14.44 1.97
N ALA A 86 -4.88 13.58 0.96
CA ALA A 86 -4.35 13.99 -0.35
C ALA A 86 -5.27 15.00 -1.03
N LEU A 87 -6.58 14.81 -0.97
CA LEU A 87 -7.52 15.73 -1.58
C LEU A 87 -7.55 17.08 -0.84
N MET A 88 -7.45 17.07 0.48
CA MET A 88 -7.33 18.29 1.26
C MET A 88 -6.04 19.04 0.92
N ALA A 89 -4.94 18.31 0.73
CA ALA A 89 -3.68 18.90 0.31
C ALA A 89 -3.76 19.49 -1.10
N TYR A 90 -4.50 18.86 -1.99
CA TYR A 90 -4.75 19.39 -3.33
C TYR A 90 -5.45 20.75 -3.26
N ASP A 91 -6.51 20.84 -2.47
CA ASP A 91 -7.24 22.12 -2.28
C ASP A 91 -6.34 23.21 -1.70
N ALA A 92 -5.36 22.84 -0.89
CA ALA A 92 -4.39 23.77 -0.33
C ALA A 92 -3.21 24.08 -1.28
N GLY A 93 -3.22 23.51 -2.47
CA GLY A 93 -2.15 23.73 -3.46
C GLY A 93 -0.82 23.10 -3.12
N ARG A 94 -0.83 21.99 -2.36
CA ARG A 94 0.40 21.40 -1.80
C ARG A 94 0.96 20.21 -2.54
N TRP A 95 0.33 19.73 -3.61
CA TRP A 95 0.78 18.50 -4.28
C TRP A 95 2.20 18.60 -4.83
N ASP A 96 2.59 19.74 -5.39
CA ASP A 96 3.92 19.88 -5.97
C ASP A 96 5.03 19.74 -4.93
N GLU A 97 4.80 20.20 -3.70
CA GLU A 97 5.78 20.03 -2.62
C GLU A 97 5.76 18.63 -2.01
N MET A 98 4.66 17.89 -2.16
CA MET A 98 4.50 16.56 -1.57
C MET A 98 4.97 15.43 -2.49
N ARG A 99 4.79 15.59 -3.81
CA ARG A 99 5.06 14.50 -4.76
C ARG A 99 6.55 14.17 -4.83
N ARG A 100 6.84 12.88 -4.88
CA ARG A 100 8.20 12.38 -4.95
C ARG A 100 8.25 11.05 -5.68
N PRO A 101 9.37 10.70 -6.34
CA PRO A 101 9.50 9.38 -6.97
C PRO A 101 9.51 8.29 -5.90
N GLN A 102 9.05 7.09 -6.27
CA GLN A 102 9.02 5.98 -5.34
C GLN A 102 10.40 5.40 -5.03
N GLY A 103 11.27 5.36 -5.99
CA GLY A 103 12.50 4.60 -5.88
C GLY A 103 12.30 3.15 -6.30
N GLU A 104 13.33 2.34 -6.13
CA GLU A 104 13.33 0.94 -6.52
C GLU A 104 12.88 0.04 -5.38
N SER A 105 12.38 -1.15 -5.73
CA SER A 105 11.99 -2.17 -4.78
C SER A 105 12.76 -3.46 -5.04
N GLU A 106 13.11 -4.17 -3.95
CA GLU A 106 13.68 -5.51 -4.02
C GLU A 106 12.66 -6.56 -4.46
N HIS A 107 11.37 -6.21 -4.38
CA HIS A 107 10.28 -7.14 -4.64
C HIS A 107 9.65 -6.87 -6.00
N PRO A 108 9.15 -7.92 -6.68
CA PRO A 108 8.44 -7.73 -7.93
C PRO A 108 7.05 -7.12 -7.69
N THR A 109 6.36 -6.79 -8.78
CA THR A 109 4.94 -6.47 -8.70
C THR A 109 4.18 -7.75 -8.38
N PHE A 110 3.47 -7.78 -7.27
CA PHE A 110 2.81 -8.98 -6.80
C PHE A 110 1.49 -9.23 -7.51
N ARG A 111 1.16 -10.50 -7.67
CA ARG A 111 -0.12 -10.97 -8.19
C ARG A 111 -1.01 -11.39 -7.03
N ASN A 112 -2.21 -11.88 -7.33
CA ASN A 112 -3.07 -12.45 -6.31
C ASN A 112 -2.34 -13.55 -5.56
N ALA A 113 -2.52 -13.58 -4.24
CA ALA A 113 -1.84 -14.56 -3.40
C ALA A 113 -2.49 -15.95 -3.58
N PRO A 114 -1.72 -16.97 -3.95
CA PRO A 114 -2.26 -18.33 -4.01
C PRO A 114 -2.55 -18.88 -2.62
N GLU A 115 -3.31 -19.96 -2.56
CA GLU A 115 -3.74 -20.56 -1.29
C GLU A 115 -2.56 -20.93 -0.39
N GLU A 116 -1.46 -21.44 -0.95
CA GLU A 116 -0.26 -21.79 -0.19
C GLU A 116 0.34 -20.58 0.53
N VAL A 117 0.31 -19.41 -0.13
CA VAL A 117 0.80 -18.17 0.48
C VAL A 117 -0.12 -17.73 1.61
N LEU A 118 -1.44 -17.80 1.39
CA LEU A 118 -2.41 -17.44 2.43
C LEU A 118 -2.32 -18.37 3.65
N GLU A 119 -2.03 -19.65 3.45
CA GLU A 119 -1.80 -20.58 4.55
C GLU A 119 -0.57 -20.20 5.38
N VAL A 120 0.52 -19.83 4.71
CA VAL A 120 1.73 -19.36 5.40
C VAL A 120 1.44 -18.06 6.16
N VAL A 121 0.70 -17.14 5.57
CA VAL A 121 0.31 -15.88 6.19
C VAL A 121 -0.51 -16.16 7.46
N ALA A 122 -1.52 -17.02 7.36
CA ALA A 122 -2.35 -17.38 8.51
C ALA A 122 -1.52 -18.01 9.64
N ARG A 123 -0.56 -18.87 9.29
CA ARG A 123 0.32 -19.51 10.26
C ARG A 123 1.22 -18.48 10.93
N LYS A 124 1.83 -17.59 10.16
CA LYS A 124 2.72 -16.56 10.72
C LYS A 124 1.96 -15.65 11.69
N LEU A 125 0.73 -15.29 11.36
CA LEU A 125 -0.08 -14.44 12.23
C LEU A 125 -0.54 -15.20 13.48
N ARG A 126 -0.94 -16.47 13.33
CA ARG A 126 -1.34 -17.31 14.47
C ARG A 126 -0.17 -17.53 15.43
N ASP A 127 1.01 -17.85 14.89
CA ASP A 127 2.21 -18.15 15.67
C ASP A 127 2.97 -16.89 16.06
N GLN A 128 2.52 -15.72 15.59
CA GLN A 128 3.12 -14.42 15.89
C GLN A 128 4.60 -14.33 15.48
N THR A 129 4.91 -14.89 14.31
CA THR A 129 6.27 -14.88 13.77
C THR A 129 6.52 -13.81 12.73
N TYR A 130 5.49 -13.01 12.38
CA TYR A 130 5.67 -11.86 11.51
C TYR A 130 6.64 -10.86 12.16
N ALA A 131 7.50 -10.24 11.35
CA ALA A 131 8.64 -9.47 11.86
C ALA A 131 8.30 -8.07 12.39
N HIS A 132 7.18 -7.48 12.01
CA HIS A 132 6.91 -6.07 12.25
C HIS A 132 5.71 -5.80 13.15
N TYR A 133 5.59 -6.55 14.25
CA TYR A 133 4.59 -6.22 15.25
C TYR A 133 4.98 -4.94 15.99
N MET A 134 3.97 -4.14 16.27
CA MET A 134 4.12 -2.95 17.08
C MET A 134 3.66 -3.30 18.50
N ASP A 135 4.59 -3.49 19.38
CA ASP A 135 4.31 -3.87 20.77
C ASP A 135 4.14 -2.65 21.67
#